data_1d83c4d330ea294cb8b9dae1aa458fc6
#
_entry.id   1d83c4d330ea294cb8b9dae1aa458fc6
#
_cell.length_a   1.000
_cell.length_b   1.000
_cell.length_c   1.000
_cell.angle_alpha   90.00
_cell.angle_beta   90.00
_cell.angle_gamma   90.00
#
_symmetry.space_group_name_H-M   'P 1'
#
loop_
_entity.id
_entity.type
_entity.pdbx_description
1 polymer ?
#
loop_
_entity_poly.entity_id
_entity_poly.type
_entity_poly.pdbx_seq_one_letter_code
_entity_poly.pdbx_strand_id
1 'polypeptide(L)'
;MVKSASAGEKAGWFNGRTPLFSQKDLLRLVGPLLIEQFLAVTVGMADTMMVSRCGEAAISGVSLVDMINNLIIVLFAALATGGAVVVSQYLGAKEQKKANASAGQLILLSAILGTVVAALCILFARPMISACYGSIDADVLDAGVLYLKITALSYPFLALYNAGAALFRSMGNSKISMQISVLMNIINIVGNAVCIFGLKMGVDGVAWPSVVSRVIAAVLILGRCYQKGHALTVPKNVKLDTGMAKRILGIGVPSAFENSLFEAGRIVVVSMISTFGTVQIAANAVANNLDGVGCIPGKAIGLAMITVVGRCIGAGDNEQAVYYTKKLLGWAYLVMGVLNGLILIFVRPLVGIYELSGETMELSIILACIHAGFAMLLWPLSFVLPNALRAANDVKFTMIVSIASMACWRVGFSYIIGVRMGMGAIGVWIAMVVDWVCRVTCFVTRFRSGVWKEKYKA
;
A
#
# COMPACT_ATOMS: atom_id res chain seq x y z
N MET A 1 -8.78 -0.81 -29.18
CA MET A 1 -10.17 -1.10 -29.58
C MET A 1 -10.93 -1.50 -28.33
N VAL A 2 -11.74 -0.59 -27.77
CA VAL A 2 -12.66 -0.86 -26.68
C VAL A 2 -13.88 -1.53 -27.31
N LYS A 3 -14.03 -2.84 -27.13
CA LYS A 3 -15.25 -3.53 -27.56
C LYS A 3 -16.40 -3.08 -26.66
N SER A 4 -17.48 -2.63 -27.30
CA SER A 4 -18.73 -2.18 -26.68
C SER A 4 -19.22 -3.16 -25.62
N ALA A 5 -19.61 -2.61 -24.47
CA ALA A 5 -20.38 -3.31 -23.44
C ALA A 5 -21.67 -3.86 -24.06
N SER A 6 -22.06 -5.07 -23.67
CA SER A 6 -23.32 -5.70 -24.05
C SER A 6 -24.50 -4.76 -23.72
N ALA A 7 -25.34 -4.52 -24.69
CA ALA A 7 -26.46 -3.55 -24.69
C ALA A 7 -27.59 -3.82 -23.66
N GLY A 8 -27.41 -4.72 -22.71
CA GLY A 8 -28.43 -5.15 -21.74
C GLY A 8 -28.30 -4.57 -20.34
N GLU A 9 -27.18 -3.92 -19.96
CA GLU A 9 -27.00 -3.39 -18.62
C GLU A 9 -27.24 -1.87 -18.53
N LYS A 10 -28.51 -1.52 -18.27
CA LYS A 10 -28.92 -0.30 -17.58
C LYS A 10 -28.74 1.05 -18.30
N ALA A 11 -29.51 1.25 -19.37
CA ALA A 11 -29.79 2.58 -19.95
C ALA A 11 -30.39 3.60 -18.92
N GLY A 12 -30.82 3.14 -17.74
CA GLY A 12 -31.48 3.98 -16.74
C GLY A 12 -30.54 4.76 -15.78
N TRP A 13 -29.28 4.33 -15.59
CA TRP A 13 -28.37 4.98 -14.62
C TRP A 13 -27.49 6.08 -15.20
N PHE A 14 -27.29 6.13 -16.52
CA PHE A 14 -26.33 7.04 -17.15
C PHE A 14 -26.98 8.06 -18.09
N ASN A 15 -28.30 8.32 -18.01
CA ASN A 15 -28.99 9.27 -18.89
C ASN A 15 -28.59 9.13 -20.37
N GLY A 16 -28.53 7.87 -20.86
CA GLY A 16 -28.14 7.56 -22.25
C GLY A 16 -26.64 7.61 -22.56
N ARG A 17 -25.77 7.87 -21.58
CA ARG A 17 -24.31 7.85 -21.80
C ARG A 17 -23.76 6.44 -21.73
N THR A 18 -22.72 6.16 -22.52
CA THR A 18 -22.03 4.85 -22.51
C THR A 18 -21.17 4.70 -21.24
N PRO A 19 -21.24 3.56 -20.54
CA PRO A 19 -20.37 3.27 -19.40
C PRO A 19 -18.89 3.32 -19.80
N LEU A 20 -18.05 4.01 -19.02
CA LEU A 20 -16.59 4.08 -19.24
C LEU A 20 -15.90 2.74 -19.00
N PHE A 21 -16.45 1.90 -18.13
CA PHE A 21 -15.92 0.57 -17.79
C PHE A 21 -17.02 -0.47 -17.83
N SER A 22 -16.77 -1.58 -18.51
CA SER A 22 -17.60 -2.77 -18.41
C SER A 22 -17.27 -3.52 -17.10
N GLN A 23 -18.14 -4.44 -16.69
CA GLN A 23 -17.87 -5.32 -15.55
C GLN A 23 -16.62 -6.16 -15.76
N LYS A 24 -16.38 -6.59 -17.00
CA LYS A 24 -15.18 -7.34 -17.40
C LYS A 24 -13.89 -6.51 -17.27
N ASP A 25 -13.95 -5.21 -17.57
CA ASP A 25 -12.79 -4.32 -17.41
C ASP A 25 -12.44 -4.14 -15.93
N LEU A 26 -13.45 -3.97 -15.07
CA LEU A 26 -13.24 -3.88 -13.62
C LEU A 26 -12.63 -5.16 -13.04
N LEU A 27 -13.14 -6.33 -13.44
CA LEU A 27 -12.59 -7.63 -13.01
C LEU A 27 -11.15 -7.83 -13.50
N ARG A 28 -10.85 -7.42 -14.74
CA ARG A 28 -9.48 -7.47 -15.30
C ARG A 28 -8.51 -6.52 -14.59
N LEU A 29 -9.03 -5.47 -13.97
CA LEU A 29 -8.22 -4.55 -13.17
C LEU A 29 -8.04 -5.07 -11.74
N VAL A 30 -9.13 -5.46 -11.07
CA VAL A 30 -9.13 -5.85 -9.65
C VAL A 30 -8.51 -7.23 -9.42
N GLY A 31 -8.81 -8.22 -10.26
CA GLY A 31 -8.35 -9.60 -10.08
C GLY A 31 -6.82 -9.74 -9.96
N PRO A 32 -6.03 -9.22 -10.92
CA PRO A 32 -4.59 -9.25 -10.81
C PRO A 32 -4.04 -8.47 -9.60
N LEU A 33 -4.70 -7.37 -9.19
CA LEU A 33 -4.30 -6.61 -8.00
C LEU A 33 -4.50 -7.40 -6.70
N LEU A 34 -5.56 -8.22 -6.62
CA LEU A 34 -5.76 -9.13 -5.48
C LEU A 34 -4.60 -10.11 -5.36
N ILE A 35 -4.18 -10.71 -6.48
CA ILE A 35 -3.04 -11.63 -6.53
C ILE A 35 -1.74 -10.92 -6.13
N GLU A 36 -1.50 -9.72 -6.67
CA GLU A 36 -0.33 -8.91 -6.35
C GLU A 36 -0.23 -8.60 -4.85
N GLN A 37 -1.35 -8.19 -4.22
CA GLN A 37 -1.37 -7.88 -2.79
C GLN A 37 -1.23 -9.13 -1.91
N PHE A 38 -1.82 -10.26 -2.32
CA PHE A 38 -1.66 -11.53 -1.61
C PHE A 38 -0.20 -12.00 -1.63
N LEU A 39 0.43 -11.95 -2.80
CA LEU A 39 1.84 -12.31 -2.94
C LEU A 39 2.77 -11.42 -2.11
N ALA A 40 2.50 -10.12 -2.03
CA ALA A 40 3.31 -9.20 -1.23
C ALA A 40 3.33 -9.60 0.26
N VAL A 41 2.19 -10.03 0.81
CA VAL A 41 2.11 -10.53 2.19
C VAL A 41 2.86 -11.85 2.34
N THR A 42 2.65 -12.80 1.43
CA THR A 42 3.26 -14.14 1.50
C THR A 42 4.79 -14.07 1.40
N VAL A 43 5.32 -13.20 0.54
CA VAL A 43 6.78 -13.02 0.38
C VAL A 43 7.40 -12.42 1.61
N GLY A 44 6.77 -11.40 2.22
CA GLY A 44 7.26 -10.83 3.48
C GLY A 44 7.37 -11.87 4.61
N MET A 45 6.41 -12.81 4.68
CA MET A 45 6.47 -13.93 5.63
C MET A 45 7.62 -14.89 5.30
N ALA A 46 7.82 -15.24 4.03
CA ALA A 46 8.90 -16.12 3.59
C ALA A 46 10.28 -15.51 3.86
N ASP A 47 10.47 -14.23 3.58
CA ASP A 47 11.72 -13.50 3.85
C ASP A 47 12.06 -13.54 5.34
N THR A 48 11.11 -13.26 6.23
CA THR A 48 11.30 -13.32 7.69
C THR A 48 11.71 -14.72 8.14
N MET A 49 11.08 -15.77 7.60
CA MET A 49 11.43 -17.16 7.91
C MET A 49 12.83 -17.53 7.45
N MET A 50 13.28 -17.02 6.30
CA MET A 50 14.63 -17.31 5.77
C MET A 50 15.70 -16.57 6.56
N VAL A 51 15.47 -15.29 6.90
CA VAL A 51 16.40 -14.50 7.73
C VAL A 51 16.62 -15.13 9.11
N SER A 52 15.61 -15.81 9.67
CA SER A 52 15.74 -16.47 10.97
C SER A 52 16.84 -17.53 11.05
N ARG A 53 17.31 -18.03 9.91
CA ARG A 53 18.42 -18.98 9.83
C ARG A 53 19.81 -18.32 9.85
N CYS A 54 19.91 -17.00 9.72
CA CYS A 54 21.18 -16.28 9.68
C CYS A 54 21.73 -15.89 11.08
N GLY A 55 21.00 -16.20 12.16
CA GLY A 55 21.38 -15.91 13.54
C GLY A 55 20.67 -14.68 14.13
N GLU A 56 20.75 -14.53 15.46
CA GLU A 56 19.97 -13.52 16.21
C GLU A 56 20.34 -12.08 15.86
N ALA A 57 21.62 -11.78 15.73
CA ALA A 57 22.08 -10.44 15.34
C ALA A 57 21.62 -10.07 13.93
N ALA A 58 21.63 -11.03 13.00
CA ALA A 58 21.16 -10.84 11.62
C ALA A 58 19.67 -10.53 11.57
N ILE A 59 18.84 -11.34 12.25
CA ILE A 59 17.38 -11.12 12.33
C ILE A 59 17.09 -9.74 12.91
N SER A 60 17.73 -9.41 14.02
CA SER A 60 17.52 -8.13 14.71
C SER A 60 17.89 -6.95 13.80
N GLY A 61 19.08 -6.99 13.19
CA GLY A 61 19.54 -5.96 12.27
C GLY A 61 18.64 -5.78 11.06
N VAL A 62 18.22 -6.88 10.42
CA VAL A 62 17.29 -6.86 9.28
C VAL A 62 15.93 -6.30 9.69
N SER A 63 15.38 -6.74 10.82
CA SER A 63 14.07 -6.28 11.31
C SER A 63 14.03 -4.77 11.58
N LEU A 64 15.11 -4.20 12.14
CA LEU A 64 15.22 -2.75 12.34
C LEU A 64 15.24 -1.99 11.01
N VAL A 65 15.99 -2.51 10.04
CA VAL A 65 16.07 -1.90 8.71
C VAL A 65 14.76 -2.06 7.93
N ASP A 66 14.02 -3.15 8.11
CA ASP A 66 12.75 -3.37 7.42
C ASP A 66 11.69 -2.34 7.81
N MET A 67 11.72 -1.80 9.02
CA MET A 67 10.89 -0.66 9.39
C MET A 67 11.23 0.59 8.55
N ILE A 68 12.52 0.85 8.34
CA ILE A 68 12.98 1.95 7.47
C ILE A 68 12.61 1.68 6.01
N ASN A 69 12.85 0.46 5.53
CA ASN A 69 12.47 0.01 4.18
C ASN A 69 10.97 0.22 3.92
N ASN A 70 10.12 -0.11 4.90
CA ASN A 70 8.67 0.04 4.76
C ASN A 70 8.26 1.52 4.59
N LEU A 71 8.86 2.44 5.34
CA LEU A 71 8.62 3.88 5.17
C LEU A 71 9.03 4.36 3.77
N ILE A 72 10.14 3.86 3.24
CA ILE A 72 10.65 4.20 1.91
C ILE A 72 9.72 3.62 0.82
N ILE A 73 9.27 2.38 0.97
CA ILE A 73 8.30 1.75 0.05
C ILE A 73 7.01 2.56 0.00
N VAL A 74 6.51 2.99 1.15
CA VAL A 74 5.31 3.82 1.27
C VAL A 74 5.48 5.18 0.59
N LEU A 75 6.66 5.80 0.70
CA LEU A 75 7.00 7.05 0.01
C LEU A 75 6.96 6.88 -1.53
N PHE A 76 7.57 5.81 -2.07
CA PHE A 76 7.54 5.54 -3.51
C PHE A 76 6.14 5.19 -4.00
N ALA A 77 5.37 4.43 -3.23
CA ALA A 77 3.98 4.11 -3.55
C ALA A 77 3.08 5.38 -3.57
N ALA A 78 3.33 6.34 -2.68
CA ALA A 78 2.60 7.60 -2.66
C ALA A 78 2.90 8.47 -3.89
N LEU A 79 4.18 8.57 -4.32
CA LEU A 79 4.55 9.25 -5.56
C LEU A 79 3.91 8.57 -6.77
N ALA A 80 3.96 7.23 -6.83
CA ALA A 80 3.32 6.44 -7.87
C ALA A 80 1.80 6.67 -7.92
N THR A 81 1.15 6.79 -6.76
CA THR A 81 -0.27 7.15 -6.64
C THR A 81 -0.55 8.53 -7.21
N GLY A 82 0.28 9.54 -6.90
CA GLY A 82 0.15 10.88 -7.47
C GLY A 82 0.20 10.88 -8.99
N GLY A 83 1.16 10.16 -9.56
CA GLY A 83 1.26 9.97 -11.01
C GLY A 83 0.09 9.19 -11.60
N ALA A 84 -0.35 8.11 -10.94
CA ALA A 84 -1.51 7.32 -11.39
C ALA A 84 -2.79 8.15 -11.49
N VAL A 85 -3.04 9.04 -10.51
CA VAL A 85 -4.19 9.95 -10.54
C VAL A 85 -4.10 10.87 -11.75
N VAL A 86 -2.98 11.58 -11.93
CA VAL A 86 -2.81 12.55 -13.02
C VAL A 86 -2.91 11.89 -14.39
N VAL A 87 -2.25 10.74 -14.58
CA VAL A 87 -2.31 9.97 -15.82
C VAL A 87 -3.73 9.46 -16.11
N SER A 88 -4.42 8.93 -15.09
CA SER A 88 -5.80 8.44 -15.23
C SER A 88 -6.76 9.56 -15.61
N GLN A 89 -6.59 10.75 -15.04
CA GLN A 89 -7.39 11.93 -15.38
C GLN A 89 -7.17 12.34 -16.84
N TYR A 90 -5.92 12.47 -17.32
CA TYR A 90 -5.66 12.80 -18.72
C TYR A 90 -6.11 11.72 -19.71
N LEU A 91 -6.03 10.43 -19.32
CA LEU A 91 -6.59 9.36 -20.14
C LEU A 91 -8.12 9.44 -20.21
N GLY A 92 -8.78 9.82 -19.12
CA GLY A 92 -10.22 10.08 -19.07
C GLY A 92 -10.63 11.26 -19.94
N ALA A 93 -9.87 12.35 -19.89
CA ALA A 93 -10.05 13.54 -20.72
C ALA A 93 -9.72 13.31 -22.22
N LYS A 94 -9.21 12.13 -22.59
CA LYS A 94 -8.71 11.80 -23.93
C LYS A 94 -7.54 12.69 -24.40
N GLU A 95 -6.84 13.33 -23.47
CA GLU A 95 -5.67 14.15 -23.72
C GLU A 95 -4.39 13.31 -23.78
N GLN A 96 -4.23 12.52 -24.83
CA GLN A 96 -3.16 11.53 -24.98
C GLN A 96 -1.76 12.13 -24.85
N LYS A 97 -1.52 13.34 -25.38
CA LYS A 97 -0.21 14.01 -25.32
C LYS A 97 0.17 14.33 -23.85
N LYS A 98 -0.78 14.88 -23.07
CA LYS A 98 -0.57 15.20 -21.65
C LYS A 98 -0.47 13.93 -20.81
N ALA A 99 -1.21 12.87 -21.12
CA ALA A 99 -1.10 11.58 -20.47
C ALA A 99 0.30 10.96 -20.66
N ASN A 100 0.84 11.00 -21.88
CA ASN A 100 2.19 10.52 -22.18
C ASN A 100 3.27 11.36 -21.48
N ALA A 101 3.11 12.69 -21.49
CA ALA A 101 4.02 13.60 -20.80
C ALA A 101 4.03 13.35 -19.28
N SER A 102 2.85 13.20 -18.65
CA SER A 102 2.75 12.91 -17.22
C SER A 102 3.32 11.54 -16.86
N ALA A 103 3.20 10.53 -17.72
CA ALA A 103 3.84 9.24 -17.55
C ALA A 103 5.37 9.36 -17.55
N GLY A 104 5.93 10.14 -18.49
CA GLY A 104 7.36 10.44 -18.51
C GLY A 104 7.82 11.18 -17.26
N GLN A 105 7.08 12.19 -16.82
CA GLN A 105 7.41 12.93 -15.59
C GLN A 105 7.36 12.03 -14.35
N LEU A 106 6.41 11.12 -14.24
CA LEU A 106 6.35 10.18 -13.11
C LEU A 106 7.60 9.31 -13.07
N ILE A 107 8.04 8.75 -14.21
CA ILE A 107 9.26 7.93 -14.27
C ILE A 107 10.48 8.76 -13.89
N LEU A 108 10.62 9.98 -14.42
CA LEU A 108 11.72 10.88 -14.10
C LEU A 108 11.77 11.23 -12.61
N LEU A 109 10.64 11.65 -12.03
CA LEU A 109 10.53 11.98 -10.61
C LEU A 109 10.84 10.76 -9.73
N SER A 110 10.39 9.58 -10.12
CA SER A 110 10.66 8.34 -9.38
C SER A 110 12.14 7.96 -9.45
N ALA A 111 12.80 8.14 -10.58
CA ALA A 111 14.24 7.94 -10.72
C ALA A 111 15.03 8.91 -9.83
N ILE A 112 14.70 10.20 -9.84
CA ILE A 112 15.35 11.22 -9.02
C ILE A 112 15.14 10.91 -7.53
N LEU A 113 13.89 10.73 -7.10
CA LEU A 113 13.56 10.45 -5.69
C LEU A 113 14.24 9.15 -5.22
N GLY A 114 14.15 8.08 -5.99
CA GLY A 114 14.78 6.80 -5.65
C GLY A 114 16.29 6.91 -5.51
N THR A 115 16.95 7.66 -6.41
CA THR A 115 18.41 7.89 -6.36
C THR A 115 18.81 8.75 -5.18
N VAL A 116 18.07 9.83 -4.90
CA VAL A 116 18.33 10.70 -3.74
C VAL A 116 18.18 9.95 -2.43
N VAL A 117 17.07 9.19 -2.29
CA VAL A 117 16.83 8.38 -1.08
C VAL A 117 17.90 7.30 -0.92
N ALA A 118 18.28 6.62 -2.02
CA ALA A 118 19.37 5.63 -1.99
C ALA A 118 20.69 6.25 -1.52
N ALA A 119 21.09 7.40 -2.08
CA ALA A 119 22.31 8.10 -1.71
C ALA A 119 22.28 8.50 -0.22
N LEU A 120 21.17 9.06 0.28
CA LEU A 120 21.02 9.42 1.68
C LEU A 120 21.13 8.19 2.60
N CYS A 121 20.46 7.09 2.26
CA CYS A 121 20.51 5.86 3.05
C CYS A 121 21.92 5.24 3.05
N ILE A 122 22.64 5.26 1.94
CA ILE A 122 24.00 4.71 1.86
C ILE A 122 24.99 5.58 2.65
N LEU A 123 24.91 6.91 2.49
CA LEU A 123 25.83 7.86 3.15
C LEU A 123 25.58 7.94 4.66
N PHE A 124 24.33 7.89 5.08
CA PHE A 124 23.92 8.08 6.47
C PHE A 124 23.38 6.80 7.14
N ALA A 125 23.71 5.61 6.62
CA ALA A 125 23.16 4.34 7.14
C ALA A 125 23.39 4.19 8.66
N ARG A 126 24.64 4.33 9.14
CA ARG A 126 24.96 4.16 10.55
C ARG A 126 24.30 5.21 11.43
N PRO A 127 24.45 6.54 11.19
CA PRO A 127 23.80 7.55 12.01
C PRO A 127 22.26 7.46 11.95
N MET A 128 21.69 7.03 10.83
CA MET A 128 20.24 6.89 10.70
C MET A 128 19.69 5.76 11.58
N ILE A 129 20.32 4.59 11.59
CA ILE A 129 19.92 3.47 12.46
C ILE A 129 20.13 3.86 13.93
N SER A 130 21.27 4.44 14.28
CA SER A 130 21.56 4.87 15.66
C SER A 130 20.62 5.97 16.16
N ALA A 131 20.21 6.89 15.29
CA ALA A 131 19.25 7.94 15.63
C ALA A 131 17.82 7.38 15.84
N CYS A 132 17.43 6.36 15.07
CA CYS A 132 16.12 5.73 15.20
C CYS A 132 15.99 4.85 16.44
N TYR A 133 17.07 4.14 16.83
CA TYR A 133 16.98 3.04 17.80
C TYR A 133 17.90 3.24 19.03
N GLY A 134 18.70 4.28 19.08
CA GLY A 134 19.58 4.58 20.21
C GLY A 134 20.78 3.63 20.30
N SER A 135 21.14 3.22 21.53
CA SER A 135 22.26 2.31 21.78
C SER A 135 21.82 0.86 21.48
N ILE A 136 22.40 0.29 20.45
CA ILE A 136 22.18 -1.10 19.99
C ILE A 136 23.52 -1.83 20.06
N ASP A 137 23.48 -3.15 20.25
CA ASP A 137 24.66 -3.99 20.18
C ASP A 137 25.40 -3.81 18.86
N ALA A 138 26.72 -3.77 18.92
CA ALA A 138 27.56 -3.47 17.76
C ALA A 138 27.31 -4.42 16.58
N ASP A 139 27.18 -5.71 16.87
CA ASP A 139 26.92 -6.74 15.85
C ASP A 139 25.58 -6.57 15.14
N VAL A 140 24.54 -6.17 15.87
CA VAL A 140 23.20 -5.87 15.32
C VAL A 140 23.26 -4.62 14.47
N LEU A 141 23.95 -3.58 14.94
CA LEU A 141 24.14 -2.32 14.19
C LEU A 141 24.89 -2.57 12.88
N ASP A 142 25.99 -3.33 12.92
CA ASP A 142 26.80 -3.61 11.74
C ASP A 142 26.03 -4.47 10.72
N ALA A 143 25.28 -5.48 11.16
CA ALA A 143 24.37 -6.25 10.32
C ALA A 143 23.29 -5.36 9.67
N GLY A 144 22.68 -4.47 10.44
CA GLY A 144 21.69 -3.53 9.93
C GLY A 144 22.29 -2.53 8.92
N VAL A 145 23.46 -1.97 9.20
CA VAL A 145 24.15 -1.05 8.27
C VAL A 145 24.48 -1.73 6.96
N LEU A 146 25.00 -2.97 6.99
CA LEU A 146 25.29 -3.74 5.80
C LEU A 146 24.03 -4.00 4.98
N TYR A 147 22.98 -4.48 5.63
CA TYR A 147 21.69 -4.75 4.98
C TYR A 147 21.07 -3.50 4.35
N LEU A 148 21.05 -2.36 5.09
CA LEU A 148 20.52 -1.11 4.59
C LEU A 148 21.31 -0.58 3.38
N LYS A 149 22.64 -0.63 3.43
CA LYS A 149 23.48 -0.18 2.30
C LYS A 149 23.23 -0.99 1.05
N ILE A 150 23.13 -2.32 1.15
CA ILE A 150 22.89 -3.18 0.00
C ILE A 150 21.45 -2.96 -0.52
N THR A 151 20.45 -2.98 0.34
CA THR A 151 19.05 -2.80 -0.07
C THR A 151 18.80 -1.41 -0.66
N ALA A 152 19.49 -0.37 -0.17
CA ALA A 152 19.39 0.99 -0.70
C ALA A 152 19.80 1.10 -2.17
N LEU A 153 20.73 0.27 -2.65
CA LEU A 153 21.08 0.20 -4.07
C LEU A 153 19.89 -0.15 -4.96
N SER A 154 18.88 -0.84 -4.40
CA SER A 154 17.67 -1.20 -5.14
C SER A 154 16.60 -0.12 -5.18
N TYR A 155 16.70 0.95 -4.38
CA TYR A 155 15.62 1.94 -4.25
C TYR A 155 15.29 2.69 -5.55
N PRO A 156 16.24 3.10 -6.39
CA PRO A 156 15.92 3.68 -7.69
C PRO A 156 15.08 2.74 -8.54
N PHE A 157 15.44 1.46 -8.56
CA PHE A 157 14.75 0.42 -9.33
C PHE A 157 13.36 0.12 -8.75
N LEU A 158 13.23 0.09 -7.43
CA LEU A 158 11.94 -0.09 -6.76
C LEU A 158 10.99 1.08 -7.03
N ALA A 159 11.49 2.32 -6.99
CA ALA A 159 10.72 3.51 -7.33
C ALA A 159 10.25 3.48 -8.79
N LEU A 160 11.13 3.10 -9.72
CA LEU A 160 10.81 2.93 -11.15
C LEU A 160 9.80 1.80 -11.40
N TYR A 161 9.94 0.67 -10.69
CA TYR A 161 8.96 -0.42 -10.75
C TYR A 161 7.59 0.06 -10.28
N ASN A 162 7.49 0.76 -9.13
CA ASN A 162 6.23 1.29 -8.62
C ASN A 162 5.58 2.28 -9.60
N ALA A 163 6.37 3.16 -10.22
CA ALA A 163 5.90 4.08 -11.24
C ALA A 163 5.34 3.33 -12.47
N GLY A 164 6.09 2.38 -13.01
CA GLY A 164 5.65 1.58 -14.15
C GLY A 164 4.39 0.77 -13.85
N ALA A 165 4.31 0.14 -12.67
CA ALA A 165 3.12 -0.58 -12.22
C ALA A 165 1.90 0.35 -12.11
N ALA A 166 2.08 1.57 -11.59
CA ALA A 166 1.03 2.59 -11.52
C ALA A 166 0.56 3.02 -12.92
N LEU A 167 1.47 3.15 -13.89
CA LEU A 167 1.12 3.47 -15.29
C LEU A 167 0.29 2.35 -15.93
N PHE A 168 0.67 1.09 -15.75
CA PHE A 168 -0.11 -0.05 -16.27
C PHE A 168 -1.49 -0.13 -15.63
N ARG A 169 -1.60 0.12 -14.33
CA ARG A 169 -2.90 0.23 -13.62
C ARG A 169 -3.74 1.36 -14.20
N SER A 170 -3.15 2.55 -14.44
CA SER A 170 -3.84 3.69 -15.04
C SER A 170 -4.35 3.40 -16.46
N MET A 171 -3.66 2.53 -17.20
CA MET A 171 -4.12 2.03 -18.50
C MET A 171 -5.26 1.00 -18.39
N GLY A 172 -5.59 0.54 -17.19
CA GLY A 172 -6.57 -0.52 -16.95
C GLY A 172 -6.01 -1.94 -17.15
N ASN A 173 -4.68 -2.10 -17.18
CA ASN A 173 -4.01 -3.37 -17.42
C ASN A 173 -3.10 -3.75 -16.24
N SER A 174 -3.69 -4.17 -15.13
CA SER A 174 -2.94 -4.64 -13.96
C SER A 174 -2.31 -6.03 -14.13
N LYS A 175 -2.64 -6.75 -15.23
CA LYS A 175 -2.06 -8.08 -15.49
C LYS A 175 -0.54 -8.03 -15.69
N ILE A 176 -0.03 -6.99 -16.36
CA ILE A 176 1.41 -6.83 -16.60
C ILE A 176 2.15 -6.55 -15.29
N SER A 177 1.64 -5.64 -14.44
CA SER A 177 2.25 -5.36 -13.14
C SER A 177 2.24 -6.61 -12.25
N MET A 178 1.15 -7.35 -12.21
CA MET A 178 1.05 -8.61 -11.48
C MET A 178 2.07 -9.66 -11.97
N GLN A 179 2.19 -9.88 -13.28
CA GLN A 179 3.13 -10.87 -13.83
C GLN A 179 4.58 -10.54 -13.47
N ILE A 180 4.95 -9.26 -13.55
CA ILE A 180 6.30 -8.81 -13.19
C ILE A 180 6.50 -8.89 -11.68
N SER A 181 5.49 -8.58 -10.86
CA SER A 181 5.53 -8.76 -9.40
C SER A 181 5.74 -10.24 -9.01
N VAL A 182 5.00 -11.16 -9.64
CA VAL A 182 5.17 -12.61 -9.43
C VAL A 182 6.61 -13.02 -9.74
N LEU A 183 7.14 -12.60 -10.89
CA LEU A 183 8.51 -12.93 -11.28
C LEU A 183 9.54 -12.34 -10.30
N MET A 184 9.37 -11.08 -9.91
CA MET A 184 10.22 -10.41 -8.91
C MET A 184 10.25 -11.20 -7.60
N ASN A 185 9.08 -11.63 -7.13
CA ASN A 185 8.95 -12.39 -5.89
C ASN A 185 9.57 -13.80 -5.99
N ILE A 186 9.39 -14.49 -7.11
CA ILE A 186 10.05 -15.80 -7.37
C ILE A 186 11.57 -15.64 -7.34
N ILE A 187 12.11 -14.65 -8.04
CA ILE A 187 13.57 -14.39 -8.07
C ILE A 187 14.08 -14.07 -6.66
N ASN A 188 13.34 -13.29 -5.89
CA ASN A 188 13.70 -12.96 -4.52
C ASN A 188 13.74 -14.20 -3.62
N ILE A 189 12.64 -14.99 -3.57
CA ILE A 189 12.56 -16.21 -2.73
C ILE A 189 13.61 -17.24 -3.12
N VAL A 190 13.75 -17.55 -4.43
CA VAL A 190 14.72 -18.52 -4.91
C VAL A 190 16.14 -18.02 -4.66
N GLY A 191 16.40 -16.72 -4.90
CA GLY A 191 17.68 -16.09 -4.62
C GLY A 191 18.06 -16.15 -3.15
N ASN A 192 17.13 -15.80 -2.25
CA ASN A 192 17.35 -15.93 -0.80
C ASN A 192 17.65 -17.37 -0.40
N ALA A 193 16.89 -18.32 -0.92
CA ALA A 193 17.11 -19.74 -0.63
C ALA A 193 18.50 -20.21 -1.10
N VAL A 194 18.92 -19.85 -2.30
CA VAL A 194 20.25 -20.20 -2.84
C VAL A 194 21.37 -19.55 -2.03
N CYS A 195 21.25 -18.26 -1.71
CA CYS A 195 22.28 -17.53 -0.97
C CYS A 195 22.40 -18.01 0.48
N ILE A 196 21.29 -18.24 1.16
CA ILE A 196 21.30 -18.65 2.58
C ILE A 196 21.63 -20.14 2.73
N PHE A 197 20.92 -21.01 2.03
CA PHE A 197 21.08 -22.47 2.22
C PHE A 197 22.19 -23.07 1.35
N GLY A 198 22.39 -22.54 0.13
CA GLY A 198 23.43 -23.03 -0.80
C GLY A 198 24.79 -22.43 -0.52
N LEU A 199 24.88 -21.10 -0.50
CA LEU A 199 26.14 -20.37 -0.35
C LEU A 199 26.50 -20.06 1.12
N LYS A 200 25.59 -20.31 2.07
CA LYS A 200 25.76 -20.03 3.51
C LYS A 200 26.14 -18.57 3.80
N MET A 201 25.59 -17.65 3.02
CA MET A 201 25.76 -16.21 3.23
C MET A 201 24.96 -15.76 4.46
N GLY A 202 25.39 -14.67 5.07
CA GLY A 202 24.68 -14.04 6.18
C GLY A 202 23.59 -13.06 5.73
N VAL A 203 23.58 -11.87 6.32
CA VAL A 203 22.61 -10.79 6.02
C VAL A 203 22.65 -10.35 4.56
N ASP A 204 23.82 -10.32 3.97
CA ASP A 204 24.06 -10.03 2.55
C ASP A 204 23.35 -11.03 1.61
N GLY A 205 23.20 -12.30 2.05
CA GLY A 205 22.49 -13.34 1.31
C GLY A 205 20.98 -13.08 1.18
N VAL A 206 20.38 -12.22 1.99
CA VAL A 206 18.98 -11.78 1.84
C VAL A 206 18.90 -10.45 1.08
N ALA A 207 19.91 -9.59 1.23
CA ALA A 207 19.92 -8.27 0.62
C ALA A 207 20.12 -8.33 -0.91
N TRP A 208 21.09 -9.11 -1.39
CA TRP A 208 21.41 -9.17 -2.82
C TRP A 208 20.29 -9.70 -3.71
N PRO A 209 19.58 -10.80 -3.37
CA PRO A 209 18.43 -11.24 -4.16
C PRO A 209 17.32 -10.17 -4.25
N SER A 210 17.14 -9.38 -3.20
CA SER A 210 16.21 -8.25 -3.22
C SER A 210 16.65 -7.17 -4.22
N VAL A 211 17.94 -6.88 -4.33
CA VAL A 211 18.47 -5.95 -5.34
C VAL A 211 18.26 -6.50 -6.74
N VAL A 212 18.68 -7.73 -6.99
CA VAL A 212 18.59 -8.35 -8.32
C VAL A 212 17.13 -8.43 -8.79
N SER A 213 16.23 -8.89 -7.94
CA SER A 213 14.81 -9.02 -8.28
C SER A 213 14.17 -7.66 -8.63
N ARG A 214 14.49 -6.61 -7.89
CA ARG A 214 13.98 -5.24 -8.13
C ARG A 214 14.57 -4.61 -9.40
N VAL A 215 15.85 -4.85 -9.69
CA VAL A 215 16.48 -4.42 -10.94
C VAL A 215 15.80 -5.06 -12.14
N ILE A 216 15.62 -6.39 -12.12
CA ILE A 216 14.96 -7.13 -13.20
C ILE A 216 13.52 -6.63 -13.37
N ALA A 217 12.78 -6.46 -12.27
CA ALA A 217 11.41 -5.97 -12.33
C ALA A 217 11.33 -4.57 -12.94
N ALA A 218 12.24 -3.66 -12.57
CA ALA A 218 12.29 -2.30 -13.13
C ALA A 218 12.60 -2.32 -14.63
N VAL A 219 13.60 -3.09 -15.05
CA VAL A 219 13.96 -3.23 -16.47
C VAL A 219 12.80 -3.78 -17.29
N LEU A 220 12.14 -4.82 -16.80
CA LEU A 220 11.01 -5.43 -17.50
C LEU A 220 9.81 -4.48 -17.60
N ILE A 221 9.44 -3.81 -16.51
CA ILE A 221 8.27 -2.94 -16.52
C ILE A 221 8.51 -1.70 -17.37
N LEU A 222 9.71 -1.10 -17.30
CA LEU A 222 10.08 0.03 -18.15
C LEU A 222 10.16 -0.38 -19.63
N GLY A 223 10.78 -1.53 -19.92
CA GLY A 223 10.81 -2.07 -21.28
C GLY A 223 9.40 -2.21 -21.85
N ARG A 224 8.42 -2.65 -21.07
CA ARG A 224 7.01 -2.70 -21.47
C ARG A 224 6.39 -1.32 -21.62
N CYS A 225 6.74 -0.33 -20.76
CA CYS A 225 6.23 1.05 -20.88
C CYS A 225 6.70 1.75 -22.17
N TYR A 226 7.88 1.41 -22.67
CA TYR A 226 8.42 1.99 -23.93
C TYR A 226 7.96 1.25 -25.20
N GLN A 227 7.31 0.10 -25.08
CA GLN A 227 6.78 -0.64 -26.23
C GLN A 227 5.59 0.11 -26.85
N LYS A 228 5.58 0.19 -28.18
CA LYS A 228 4.44 0.73 -28.95
C LYS A 228 3.25 -0.23 -28.86
N GLY A 229 2.03 0.32 -28.90
CA GLY A 229 0.79 -0.47 -28.89
C GLY A 229 0.02 -0.47 -27.58
N HIS A 230 0.56 0.16 -26.53
CA HIS A 230 -0.16 0.43 -25.28
C HIS A 230 -0.95 1.75 -25.37
N ALA A 231 -1.92 1.91 -24.47
CA ALA A 231 -2.70 3.15 -24.35
C ALA A 231 -1.85 4.37 -23.94
N LEU A 232 -0.66 4.15 -23.39
CA LEU A 232 0.36 5.17 -23.10
C LEU A 232 1.65 4.81 -23.85
N THR A 233 2.32 5.85 -24.34
CA THR A 233 3.68 5.73 -24.87
C THR A 233 4.56 6.70 -24.11
N VAL A 234 5.49 6.20 -23.34
CA VAL A 234 6.43 7.04 -22.58
C VAL A 234 7.41 7.70 -23.53
N PRO A 235 7.58 9.05 -23.51
CA PRO A 235 8.57 9.72 -24.33
C PRO A 235 10.00 9.27 -23.98
N LYS A 236 10.86 9.12 -24.98
CA LYS A 236 12.28 8.73 -24.73
C LYS A 236 13.09 9.89 -24.13
N ASN A 237 12.81 11.13 -24.56
CA ASN A 237 13.50 12.32 -24.08
C ASN A 237 12.53 13.12 -23.19
N VAL A 238 12.57 12.84 -21.88
CA VAL A 238 11.76 13.54 -20.89
C VAL A 238 12.58 14.68 -20.31
N LYS A 239 12.15 15.91 -20.56
CA LYS A 239 12.64 17.09 -19.84
C LYS A 239 11.76 17.35 -18.63
N LEU A 240 12.33 17.87 -17.55
CA LEU A 240 11.56 18.21 -16.35
C LEU A 240 10.57 19.34 -16.67
N ASP A 241 9.29 19.03 -16.64
CA ASP A 241 8.18 19.98 -16.71
C ASP A 241 7.74 20.30 -15.28
N THR A 242 8.07 21.50 -14.81
CA THR A 242 7.76 21.93 -13.45
C THR A 242 6.26 22.00 -13.16
N GLY A 243 5.43 22.33 -14.16
CA GLY A 243 3.98 22.36 -14.04
C GLY A 243 3.40 20.97 -13.80
N MET A 244 3.81 20.02 -14.63
CA MET A 244 3.39 18.61 -14.51
C MET A 244 3.94 17.97 -13.24
N ALA A 245 5.22 18.22 -12.92
CA ALA A 245 5.85 17.74 -11.68
C ALA A 245 5.11 18.26 -10.44
N LYS A 246 4.77 19.55 -10.40
CA LYS A 246 3.99 20.16 -9.30
C LYS A 246 2.60 19.51 -9.15
N ARG A 247 1.95 19.15 -10.27
CA ARG A 247 0.65 18.47 -10.25
C ARG A 247 0.77 17.06 -9.66
N ILE A 248 1.77 16.28 -10.07
CA ILE A 248 2.04 14.93 -9.54
C ILE A 248 2.41 15.00 -8.06
N LEU A 249 3.33 15.88 -7.69
CA LEU A 249 3.78 16.07 -6.31
C LEU A 249 2.68 16.65 -5.42
N GLY A 250 1.80 17.48 -5.96
CA GLY A 250 0.63 18.03 -5.26
C GLY A 250 -0.34 16.95 -4.75
N ILE A 251 -0.30 15.76 -5.34
CA ILE A 251 -1.05 14.59 -4.89
C ILE A 251 -0.14 13.63 -4.13
N GLY A 252 1.06 13.37 -4.64
CA GLY A 252 2.00 12.41 -4.07
C GLY A 252 2.52 12.82 -2.70
N VAL A 253 2.89 14.09 -2.50
CA VAL A 253 3.45 14.57 -1.22
C VAL A 253 2.44 14.49 -0.08
N PRO A 254 1.19 15.00 -0.19
CA PRO A 254 0.20 14.80 0.87
C PRO A 254 -0.08 13.32 1.16
N SER A 255 -0.13 12.47 0.13
CA SER A 255 -0.32 11.02 0.29
C SER A 255 0.87 10.37 1.00
N ALA A 256 2.10 10.83 0.73
CA ALA A 256 3.29 10.36 1.41
C ALA A 256 3.28 10.73 2.90
N PHE A 257 2.96 11.99 3.21
CA PHE A 257 2.80 12.43 4.60
C PHE A 257 1.72 11.65 5.34
N GLU A 258 0.55 11.47 4.73
CA GLU A 258 -0.55 10.69 5.30
C GLU A 258 -0.10 9.28 5.67
N ASN A 259 0.51 8.57 4.71
CA ASN A 259 0.91 7.18 4.91
C ASN A 259 2.09 7.04 5.88
N SER A 260 3.10 7.93 5.80
CA SER A 260 4.26 7.90 6.69
C SER A 260 3.89 8.20 8.14
N LEU A 261 3.03 9.19 8.37
CA LEU A 261 2.54 9.51 9.70
C LEU A 261 1.60 8.43 10.25
N PHE A 262 0.84 7.76 9.38
CA PHE A 262 0.05 6.61 9.77
C PHE A 262 0.94 5.45 10.24
N GLU A 263 2.01 5.12 9.53
CA GLU A 263 2.97 4.09 9.95
C GLU A 263 3.71 4.49 11.24
N ALA A 264 4.13 5.76 11.37
CA ALA A 264 4.72 6.26 12.61
C ALA A 264 3.75 6.12 13.80
N GLY A 265 2.47 6.45 13.61
CA GLY A 265 1.43 6.26 14.62
C GLY A 265 1.25 4.78 15.01
N ARG A 266 1.34 3.86 14.04
CA ARG A 266 1.33 2.40 14.33
C ARG A 266 2.51 1.98 15.21
N ILE A 267 3.71 2.51 14.96
CA ILE A 267 4.89 2.24 15.78
C ILE A 267 4.65 2.70 17.22
N VAL A 268 4.12 3.91 17.43
CA VAL A 268 3.77 4.44 18.76
C VAL A 268 2.77 3.52 19.47
N VAL A 269 1.74 3.05 18.76
CA VAL A 269 0.74 2.11 19.30
C VAL A 269 1.37 0.79 19.71
N VAL A 270 2.26 0.22 18.89
CA VAL A 270 2.99 -1.02 19.24
C VAL A 270 3.91 -0.82 20.44
N SER A 271 4.57 0.35 20.54
CA SER A 271 5.35 0.72 21.72
C SER A 271 4.49 0.79 22.99
N MET A 272 3.24 1.26 22.92
CA MET A 272 2.34 1.20 24.06
C MET A 272 2.01 -0.25 24.45
N ILE A 273 1.72 -1.11 23.47
CA ILE A 273 1.41 -2.52 23.73
C ILE A 273 2.61 -3.25 24.36
N SER A 274 3.85 -2.88 24.00
CA SER A 274 5.04 -3.49 24.59
C SER A 274 5.17 -3.26 26.09
N THR A 275 4.52 -2.23 26.64
CA THR A 275 4.50 -1.96 28.08
C THR A 275 3.53 -2.87 28.87
N PHE A 276 2.65 -3.60 28.18
CA PHE A 276 1.63 -4.45 28.83
C PHE A 276 2.10 -5.90 29.08
N GLY A 277 3.32 -6.26 28.67
CA GLY A 277 3.91 -7.57 28.88
C GLY A 277 3.85 -8.49 27.67
N THR A 278 4.56 -9.63 27.79
CA THR A 278 4.83 -10.56 26.67
C THR A 278 3.58 -11.18 26.06
N VAL A 279 2.59 -11.52 26.89
CA VAL A 279 1.28 -12.06 26.45
C VAL A 279 0.60 -11.09 25.48
N GLN A 280 0.56 -9.81 25.84
CA GLN A 280 -0.09 -8.76 25.04
C GLN A 280 0.65 -8.51 23.73
N ILE A 281 1.99 -8.53 23.76
CA ILE A 281 2.85 -8.37 22.58
C ILE A 281 2.61 -9.53 21.61
N ALA A 282 2.67 -10.77 22.08
CA ALA A 282 2.51 -11.95 21.25
C ALA A 282 1.09 -12.03 20.65
N ALA A 283 0.07 -11.76 21.45
CA ALA A 283 -1.31 -11.73 20.97
C ALA A 283 -1.54 -10.66 19.91
N ASN A 284 -0.99 -9.46 20.11
CA ASN A 284 -1.06 -8.38 19.12
C ASN A 284 -0.35 -8.73 17.81
N ALA A 285 0.80 -9.42 17.88
CA ALA A 285 1.54 -9.84 16.68
C ALA A 285 0.72 -10.81 15.83
N VAL A 286 0.11 -11.83 16.46
CA VAL A 286 -0.73 -12.81 15.76
C VAL A 286 -1.97 -12.15 15.17
N ALA A 287 -2.65 -11.30 15.95
CA ALA A 287 -3.82 -10.59 15.47
C ALA A 287 -3.50 -9.66 14.28
N ASN A 288 -2.36 -8.96 14.28
CA ASN A 288 -1.90 -8.13 13.16
C ASN A 288 -1.61 -8.95 11.89
N ASN A 289 -1.13 -10.20 12.02
CA ASN A 289 -0.94 -11.07 10.86
C ASN A 289 -2.29 -11.43 10.20
N LEU A 290 -3.30 -11.74 11.00
CA LEU A 290 -4.65 -12.03 10.49
C LEU A 290 -5.31 -10.77 9.89
N ASP A 291 -5.12 -9.59 10.52
CA ASP A 291 -5.52 -8.28 9.99
C ASP A 291 -4.91 -8.05 8.60
N GLY A 292 -3.61 -8.26 8.46
CA GLY A 292 -2.88 -8.11 7.19
C GLY A 292 -3.55 -8.86 6.05
N VAL A 293 -3.98 -10.11 6.30
CA VAL A 293 -4.70 -10.95 5.34
C VAL A 293 -6.11 -10.41 5.09
N GLY A 294 -6.86 -10.09 6.14
CA GLY A 294 -8.24 -9.61 6.05
C GLY A 294 -8.40 -8.31 5.26
N CYS A 295 -7.35 -7.47 5.22
CA CYS A 295 -7.33 -6.18 4.52
C CYS A 295 -6.87 -6.25 3.05
N ILE A 296 -6.36 -7.40 2.57
CA ILE A 296 -5.87 -7.56 1.18
C ILE A 296 -6.88 -7.09 0.13
N PRO A 297 -8.16 -7.53 0.16
CA PRO A 297 -9.11 -7.15 -0.88
C PRO A 297 -9.36 -5.64 -0.91
N GLY A 298 -9.43 -5.02 0.25
CA GLY A 298 -9.63 -3.57 0.35
C GLY A 298 -8.47 -2.78 -0.24
N LYS A 299 -7.22 -3.19 0.00
CA LYS A 299 -6.02 -2.58 -0.59
C LYS A 299 -6.04 -2.68 -2.12
N ALA A 300 -6.34 -3.85 -2.66
CA ALA A 300 -6.42 -4.08 -4.11
C ALA A 300 -7.51 -3.22 -4.78
N ILE A 301 -8.71 -3.20 -4.18
CA ILE A 301 -9.82 -2.40 -4.70
C ILE A 301 -9.54 -0.91 -4.55
N GLY A 302 -8.85 -0.48 -3.50
CA GLY A 302 -8.40 0.90 -3.31
C GLY A 302 -7.48 1.38 -4.45
N LEU A 303 -6.54 0.54 -4.90
CA LEU A 303 -5.70 0.85 -6.07
C LEU A 303 -6.51 0.93 -7.36
N ALA A 304 -7.48 0.03 -7.56
CA ALA A 304 -8.37 0.08 -8.72
C ALA A 304 -9.27 1.33 -8.69
N MET A 305 -9.72 1.76 -7.52
CA MET A 305 -10.54 2.96 -7.31
C MET A 305 -9.85 4.21 -7.88
N ILE A 306 -8.55 4.37 -7.64
CA ILE A 306 -7.75 5.50 -8.16
C ILE A 306 -7.83 5.57 -9.67
N THR A 307 -7.66 4.46 -10.36
CA THR A 307 -7.70 4.39 -11.82
C THR A 307 -9.10 4.68 -12.37
N VAL A 308 -10.11 3.99 -11.82
CA VAL A 308 -11.48 4.05 -12.33
C VAL A 308 -12.08 5.43 -12.10
N VAL A 309 -12.02 5.93 -10.87
CA VAL A 309 -12.55 7.24 -10.52
C VAL A 309 -11.75 8.36 -11.17
N GLY A 310 -10.41 8.24 -11.23
CA GLY A 310 -9.55 9.22 -11.91
C GLY A 310 -9.92 9.40 -13.39
N ARG A 311 -10.23 8.31 -14.11
CA ARG A 311 -10.71 8.40 -15.51
C ARG A 311 -12.10 9.03 -15.62
N CYS A 312 -13.01 8.73 -14.71
CA CYS A 312 -14.34 9.36 -14.70
C CYS A 312 -14.24 10.88 -14.47
N ILE A 313 -13.41 11.28 -13.49
CA ILE A 313 -13.14 12.69 -13.20
C ILE A 313 -12.50 13.40 -14.39
N GLY A 314 -11.50 12.78 -15.02
CA GLY A 314 -10.86 13.32 -16.22
C GLY A 314 -11.82 13.46 -17.40
N ALA A 315 -12.79 12.56 -17.55
CA ALA A 315 -13.84 12.64 -18.56
C ALA A 315 -14.92 13.70 -18.23
N GLY A 316 -14.84 14.37 -17.08
CA GLY A 316 -15.86 15.32 -16.61
C GLY A 316 -17.18 14.65 -16.18
N ASP A 317 -17.21 13.33 -16.01
CA ASP A 317 -18.41 12.56 -15.69
C ASP A 317 -18.44 12.19 -14.20
N ASN A 318 -18.90 13.15 -13.39
CA ASN A 318 -19.04 12.97 -11.95
C ASN A 318 -20.10 11.94 -11.56
N GLU A 319 -21.11 11.69 -12.41
CA GLU A 319 -22.15 10.69 -12.15
C GLU A 319 -21.56 9.28 -12.21
N GLN A 320 -20.77 9.00 -13.26
CA GLN A 320 -20.05 7.74 -13.37
C GLN A 320 -19.00 7.59 -12.27
N ALA A 321 -18.32 8.67 -11.84
CA ALA A 321 -17.40 8.63 -10.71
C ALA A 321 -18.10 8.16 -9.43
N VAL A 322 -19.29 8.69 -9.13
CA VAL A 322 -20.10 8.26 -7.97
C VAL A 322 -20.56 6.82 -8.12
N TYR A 323 -21.05 6.43 -9.31
CA TYR A 323 -21.51 5.07 -9.57
C TYR A 323 -20.39 4.03 -9.37
N TYR A 324 -19.23 4.24 -9.98
CA TYR A 324 -18.12 3.29 -9.85
C TYR A 324 -17.52 3.28 -8.45
N THR A 325 -17.52 4.41 -7.74
CA THR A 325 -17.12 4.45 -6.33
C THR A 325 -18.03 3.53 -5.51
N LYS A 326 -19.35 3.67 -5.63
CA LYS A 326 -20.31 2.80 -4.92
C LYS A 326 -20.18 1.33 -5.33
N LYS A 327 -19.97 1.05 -6.62
CA LYS A 327 -19.83 -0.31 -7.14
C LYS A 327 -18.57 -0.99 -6.59
N LEU A 328 -17.43 -0.30 -6.62
CA LEU A 328 -16.16 -0.82 -6.08
C LEU A 328 -16.20 -0.96 -4.55
N LEU A 329 -16.87 -0.03 -3.84
CA LEU A 329 -17.14 -0.20 -2.40
C LEU A 329 -17.99 -1.43 -2.14
N GLY A 330 -19.05 -1.67 -2.94
CA GLY A 330 -19.85 -2.88 -2.84
C GLY A 330 -19.03 -4.16 -3.01
N TRP A 331 -18.10 -4.18 -3.97
CA TRP A 331 -17.16 -5.30 -4.12
C TRP A 331 -16.21 -5.44 -2.93
N ALA A 332 -15.73 -4.30 -2.38
CA ALA A 332 -14.89 -4.33 -1.18
C ALA A 332 -15.64 -4.92 0.01
N TYR A 333 -16.89 -4.50 0.23
CA TYR A 333 -17.75 -5.08 1.26
C TYR A 333 -17.97 -6.58 1.07
N LEU A 334 -18.27 -7.01 -0.17
CA LEU A 334 -18.52 -8.43 -0.45
C LEU A 334 -17.26 -9.27 -0.19
N VAL A 335 -16.12 -8.91 -0.80
CA VAL A 335 -14.92 -9.76 -0.74
C VAL A 335 -14.28 -9.69 0.65
N MET A 336 -14.24 -8.51 1.28
CA MET A 336 -13.76 -8.38 2.66
C MET A 336 -14.71 -9.04 3.65
N GLY A 337 -16.02 -8.95 3.43
CA GLY A 337 -17.03 -9.62 4.24
C GLY A 337 -16.86 -11.13 4.23
N VAL A 338 -16.67 -11.72 3.05
CA VAL A 338 -16.42 -13.17 2.91
C VAL A 338 -15.09 -13.54 3.60
N LEU A 339 -14.01 -12.83 3.32
CA LEU A 339 -12.69 -13.18 3.85
C LEU A 339 -12.62 -13.01 5.38
N ASN A 340 -13.08 -11.88 5.92
CA ASN A 340 -13.10 -11.66 7.36
C ASN A 340 -14.14 -12.56 8.06
N GLY A 341 -15.25 -12.88 7.39
CA GLY A 341 -16.20 -13.87 7.87
C GLY A 341 -15.56 -15.25 8.01
N LEU A 342 -14.77 -15.69 7.03
CA LEU A 342 -13.99 -16.94 7.13
C LEU A 342 -12.96 -16.87 8.25
N ILE A 343 -12.27 -15.73 8.42
CA ILE A 343 -11.34 -15.54 9.55
C ILE A 343 -12.08 -15.69 10.88
N LEU A 344 -13.28 -15.13 11.04
CA LEU A 344 -14.09 -15.25 12.26
C LEU A 344 -14.52 -16.70 12.53
N ILE A 345 -14.96 -17.42 11.48
CA ILE A 345 -15.40 -18.83 11.62
C ILE A 345 -14.23 -19.72 12.02
N PHE A 346 -13.06 -19.48 11.41
CA PHE A 346 -11.86 -20.32 11.61
C PHE A 346 -10.82 -19.67 12.54
N VAL A 347 -11.18 -18.67 13.36
CA VAL A 347 -10.24 -17.93 14.18
C VAL A 347 -9.46 -18.83 15.14
N ARG A 348 -10.12 -19.79 15.81
CA ARG A 348 -9.47 -20.73 16.73
C ARG A 348 -8.42 -21.62 16.03
N PRO A 349 -8.71 -22.37 14.95
CA PRO A 349 -7.68 -23.12 14.26
C PRO A 349 -6.59 -22.24 13.64
N LEU A 350 -6.92 -21.03 13.13
CA LEU A 350 -5.93 -20.11 12.59
C LEU A 350 -4.94 -19.60 13.66
N VAL A 351 -5.43 -19.23 14.83
CA VAL A 351 -4.57 -18.84 15.96
C VAL A 351 -3.84 -20.04 16.52
N GLY A 352 -4.45 -21.23 16.51
CA GLY A 352 -3.85 -22.48 16.99
C GLY A 352 -2.57 -22.89 16.24
N ILE A 353 -2.40 -22.46 14.97
CA ILE A 353 -1.17 -22.71 14.19
C ILE A 353 0.08 -22.12 14.86
N TYR A 354 -0.09 -21.07 15.69
CA TYR A 354 1.03 -20.38 16.37
C TYR A 354 1.49 -21.06 17.67
N GLU A 355 0.83 -22.13 18.12
CA GLU A 355 1.18 -22.92 19.30
C GLU A 355 1.39 -22.08 20.56
N LEU A 356 0.52 -21.09 20.81
CA LEU A 356 0.62 -20.13 21.92
C LEU A 356 0.11 -20.72 23.24
N SER A 357 0.54 -20.12 24.36
CA SER A 357 -0.07 -20.38 25.68
C SER A 357 -1.57 -20.07 25.67
N GLY A 358 -2.35 -20.72 26.53
CA GLY A 358 -3.81 -20.57 26.56
C GLY A 358 -4.28 -19.12 26.71
N GLU A 359 -3.63 -18.34 27.59
CA GLU A 359 -3.94 -16.91 27.79
C GLU A 359 -3.65 -16.07 26.54
N THR A 360 -2.48 -16.27 25.92
CA THR A 360 -2.10 -15.57 24.70
C THR A 360 -3.00 -15.94 23.52
N MET A 361 -3.40 -17.22 23.45
CA MET A 361 -4.32 -17.71 22.42
C MET A 361 -5.70 -17.04 22.54
N GLU A 362 -6.30 -17.02 23.73
CA GLU A 362 -7.62 -16.41 23.93
C GLU A 362 -7.58 -14.88 23.64
N LEU A 363 -6.54 -14.19 24.10
CA LEU A 363 -6.38 -12.78 23.80
C LEU A 363 -6.23 -12.53 22.28
N SER A 364 -5.43 -13.35 21.59
CA SER A 364 -5.28 -13.27 20.12
C SER A 364 -6.61 -13.44 19.39
N ILE A 365 -7.44 -14.38 19.84
CA ILE A 365 -8.78 -14.62 19.30
C ILE A 365 -9.67 -13.39 19.50
N ILE A 366 -9.68 -12.80 20.72
CA ILE A 366 -10.46 -11.61 21.01
C ILE A 366 -10.05 -10.44 20.08
N LEU A 367 -8.75 -10.18 19.98
CA LEU A 367 -8.24 -9.10 19.11
C LEU A 367 -8.59 -9.33 17.65
N ALA A 368 -8.39 -10.55 17.13
CA ALA A 368 -8.75 -10.91 15.75
C ALA A 368 -10.25 -10.78 15.50
N CYS A 369 -11.10 -11.15 16.47
CA CYS A 369 -12.54 -10.99 16.36
C CYS A 369 -12.98 -9.52 16.34
N ILE A 370 -12.39 -8.67 17.19
CA ILE A 370 -12.64 -7.22 17.17
C ILE A 370 -12.31 -6.66 15.78
N HIS A 371 -11.10 -6.98 15.26
CA HIS A 371 -10.69 -6.48 13.95
C HIS A 371 -11.60 -6.98 12.83
N ALA A 372 -11.71 -8.29 12.65
CA ALA A 372 -12.44 -8.88 11.53
C ALA A 372 -13.92 -8.47 11.54
N GLY A 373 -14.56 -8.41 12.71
CA GLY A 373 -15.94 -7.98 12.86
C GLY A 373 -16.18 -6.53 12.43
N PHE A 374 -15.36 -5.60 12.91
CA PHE A 374 -15.50 -4.19 12.55
C PHE A 374 -14.90 -3.84 11.17
N ALA A 375 -13.88 -4.60 10.71
CA ALA A 375 -13.30 -4.40 9.37
C ALA A 375 -14.34 -4.66 8.27
N MET A 376 -15.21 -5.66 8.40
CA MET A 376 -16.29 -5.91 7.44
C MET A 376 -17.21 -4.70 7.27
N LEU A 377 -17.42 -3.89 8.31
CA LEU A 377 -18.35 -2.78 8.31
C LEU A 377 -17.70 -1.43 7.99
N LEU A 378 -16.53 -1.16 8.58
CA LEU A 378 -15.94 0.18 8.61
C LEU A 378 -14.75 0.33 7.65
N TRP A 379 -13.97 -0.71 7.42
CA TRP A 379 -12.72 -0.61 6.67
C TRP A 379 -12.89 -0.14 5.22
N PRO A 380 -13.90 -0.60 4.44
CA PRO A 380 -14.11 -0.11 3.08
C PRO A 380 -14.34 1.41 3.02
N LEU A 381 -15.10 1.97 3.97
CA LEU A 381 -15.34 3.41 4.01
C LEU A 381 -14.17 4.21 4.60
N SER A 382 -13.39 3.60 5.51
CA SER A 382 -12.24 4.26 6.14
C SER A 382 -11.01 4.31 5.23
N PHE A 383 -10.77 3.29 4.40
CA PHE A 383 -9.52 3.13 3.65
C PHE A 383 -9.69 2.99 2.13
N VAL A 384 -10.83 2.49 1.63
CA VAL A 384 -11.08 2.40 0.18
C VAL A 384 -11.70 3.70 -0.35
N LEU A 385 -12.72 4.24 0.32
CA LEU A 385 -13.40 5.47 -0.10
C LEU A 385 -12.46 6.68 -0.25
N PRO A 386 -11.46 6.93 0.63
CA PRO A 386 -10.52 8.03 0.46
C PRO A 386 -9.76 8.01 -0.87
N ASN A 387 -9.57 6.83 -1.49
CA ASN A 387 -8.92 6.74 -2.79
C ASN A 387 -9.77 7.37 -3.91
N ALA A 388 -11.09 7.37 -3.79
CA ALA A 388 -11.96 8.11 -4.71
C ALA A 388 -11.79 9.64 -4.55
N LEU A 389 -11.67 10.13 -3.31
CA LEU A 389 -11.40 11.54 -3.03
C LEU A 389 -10.02 11.96 -3.54
N ARG A 390 -8.99 11.12 -3.35
CA ARG A 390 -7.63 11.35 -3.91
C ARG A 390 -7.66 11.40 -5.44
N ALA A 391 -8.39 10.49 -6.07
CA ALA A 391 -8.56 10.46 -7.53
C ALA A 391 -9.24 11.72 -8.08
N ALA A 392 -9.98 12.44 -7.24
CA ALA A 392 -10.61 13.73 -7.54
C ALA A 392 -9.80 14.95 -7.06
N ASN A 393 -8.51 14.80 -6.71
CA ASN A 393 -7.60 15.84 -6.19
C ASN A 393 -7.96 16.40 -4.78
N ASP A 394 -8.85 15.76 -4.03
CA ASP A 394 -9.19 16.18 -2.66
C ASP A 394 -8.26 15.55 -1.60
N VAL A 395 -6.95 15.55 -1.92
CA VAL A 395 -5.89 14.86 -1.15
C VAL A 395 -5.59 15.53 0.18
N LYS A 396 -5.67 16.87 0.25
CA LYS A 396 -5.42 17.61 1.50
C LYS A 396 -6.43 17.25 2.57
N PHE A 397 -7.71 17.08 2.19
CA PHE A 397 -8.75 16.68 3.11
C PHE A 397 -8.48 15.25 3.64
N THR A 398 -8.17 14.30 2.76
CA THR A 398 -7.88 12.92 3.20
C THR A 398 -6.67 12.88 4.11
N MET A 399 -5.61 13.61 3.81
CA MET A 399 -4.41 13.72 4.63
C MET A 399 -4.73 14.27 6.03
N ILE A 400 -5.41 15.41 6.11
CA ILE A 400 -5.72 16.06 7.39
C ILE A 400 -6.59 15.15 8.27
N VAL A 401 -7.66 14.57 7.71
CA VAL A 401 -8.53 13.66 8.44
C VAL A 401 -7.77 12.44 8.92
N SER A 402 -6.94 11.83 8.07
CA SER A 402 -6.18 10.63 8.44
C SER A 402 -5.15 10.90 9.53
N ILE A 403 -4.43 12.02 9.45
CA ILE A 403 -3.42 12.39 10.45
C ILE A 403 -4.09 12.76 11.77
N ALA A 404 -5.13 13.61 11.75
CA ALA A 404 -5.83 14.01 12.95
C ALA A 404 -6.50 12.80 13.64
N SER A 405 -7.12 11.92 12.84
CA SER A 405 -7.74 10.71 13.36
C SER A 405 -6.70 9.75 13.98
N MET A 406 -5.57 9.55 13.33
CA MET A 406 -4.47 8.74 13.87
C MET A 406 -3.93 9.30 15.17
N ALA A 407 -3.67 10.60 15.25
CA ALA A 407 -3.12 11.23 16.44
C ALA A 407 -4.12 11.23 17.62
N CYS A 408 -5.34 11.71 17.37
CA CYS A 408 -6.33 11.89 18.44
C CYS A 408 -6.98 10.58 18.85
N TRP A 409 -7.54 9.83 17.88
CA TRP A 409 -8.36 8.66 18.17
C TRP A 409 -7.51 7.40 18.31
N ARG A 410 -6.58 7.16 17.39
CA ARG A 410 -5.77 5.95 17.43
C ARG A 410 -4.74 5.99 18.56
N VAL A 411 -3.90 7.02 18.61
CA VAL A 411 -2.83 7.15 19.63
C VAL A 411 -3.40 7.65 20.96
N GLY A 412 -4.17 8.75 20.95
CA GLY A 412 -4.70 9.36 22.17
C GLY A 412 -5.66 8.45 22.94
N PHE A 413 -6.63 7.83 22.25
CA PHE A 413 -7.55 6.89 22.90
C PHE A 413 -6.89 5.56 23.26
N SER A 414 -5.88 5.10 22.50
CA SER A 414 -5.08 3.94 22.94
C SER A 414 -4.40 4.18 24.28
N TYR A 415 -3.87 5.39 24.50
CA TYR A 415 -3.30 5.75 25.78
C TYR A 415 -4.38 5.80 26.89
N ILE A 416 -5.54 6.41 26.62
CA ILE A 416 -6.61 6.53 27.61
C ILE A 416 -7.18 5.15 27.94
N ILE A 417 -7.63 4.39 26.94
CA ILE A 417 -8.35 3.12 27.16
C ILE A 417 -7.35 2.00 27.49
N GLY A 418 -6.24 1.91 26.76
CA GLY A 418 -5.25 0.85 26.94
C GLY A 418 -4.42 1.02 28.21
N VAL A 419 -3.85 2.22 28.43
CA VAL A 419 -2.92 2.47 29.54
C VAL A 419 -3.66 2.95 30.79
N ARG A 420 -4.43 4.07 30.71
CA ARG A 420 -5.07 4.68 31.89
C ARG A 420 -6.21 3.87 32.47
N MET A 421 -7.06 3.26 31.62
CA MET A 421 -8.14 2.39 32.05
C MET A 421 -7.68 0.94 32.28
N GLY A 422 -6.44 0.59 31.95
CA GLY A 422 -5.87 -0.73 32.21
C GLY A 422 -6.40 -1.86 31.30
N MET A 423 -7.05 -1.55 30.18
CA MET A 423 -7.61 -2.55 29.25
C MET A 423 -6.55 -3.22 28.37
N GLY A 424 -5.29 -2.78 28.42
CA GLY A 424 -4.19 -3.37 27.65
C GLY A 424 -4.43 -3.33 26.14
N ALA A 425 -4.04 -4.41 25.43
CA ALA A 425 -4.19 -4.51 23.99
C ALA A 425 -5.65 -4.42 23.53
N ILE A 426 -6.60 -4.94 24.29
CA ILE A 426 -8.04 -4.82 23.95
C ILE A 426 -8.43 -3.35 23.84
N GLY A 427 -8.03 -2.51 24.81
CA GLY A 427 -8.29 -1.08 24.79
C GLY A 427 -7.69 -0.38 23.58
N VAL A 428 -6.49 -0.77 23.17
CA VAL A 428 -5.82 -0.26 21.97
C VAL A 428 -6.59 -0.64 20.69
N TRP A 429 -7.11 -1.85 20.59
CA TRP A 429 -7.89 -2.30 19.43
C TRP A 429 -9.29 -1.68 19.39
N ILE A 430 -9.89 -1.38 20.55
CA ILE A 430 -11.11 -0.58 20.63
C ILE A 430 -10.85 0.85 20.12
N ALA A 431 -9.75 1.47 20.52
CA ALA A 431 -9.34 2.78 20.00
C ALA A 431 -9.17 2.79 18.48
N MET A 432 -8.72 1.68 17.88
CA MET A 432 -8.68 1.49 16.44
C MET A 432 -10.06 1.56 15.80
N VAL A 433 -11.05 0.93 16.41
CA VAL A 433 -12.43 0.97 15.90
C VAL A 433 -13.00 2.38 15.99
N VAL A 434 -12.73 3.12 17.07
CA VAL A 434 -13.12 4.53 17.23
C VAL A 434 -12.49 5.39 16.14
N ASP A 435 -11.19 5.20 15.85
CA ASP A 435 -10.49 5.86 14.73
C ASP A 435 -11.23 5.60 13.40
N TRP A 436 -11.61 4.35 13.11
CA TRP A 436 -12.33 4.02 11.89
C TRP A 436 -13.72 4.67 11.80
N VAL A 437 -14.46 4.71 12.88
CA VAL A 437 -15.78 5.39 12.93
C VAL A 437 -15.62 6.87 12.61
N CYS A 438 -14.65 7.54 13.20
CA CYS A 438 -14.35 8.94 12.93
C CYS A 438 -14.01 9.17 11.45
N ARG A 439 -13.11 8.34 10.89
CA ARG A 439 -12.73 8.41 9.47
C ARG A 439 -13.91 8.17 8.54
N VAL A 440 -14.74 7.15 8.82
CA VAL A 440 -15.97 6.88 8.05
C VAL A 440 -16.88 8.09 8.05
N THR A 441 -17.14 8.68 9.22
CA THR A 441 -18.01 9.85 9.33
C THR A 441 -17.49 11.01 8.48
N CYS A 442 -16.20 11.34 8.60
CA CYS A 442 -15.58 12.41 7.82
C CYS A 442 -15.60 12.15 6.31
N PHE A 443 -15.18 10.95 5.88
CA PHE A 443 -15.09 10.65 4.45
C PHE A 443 -16.44 10.48 3.78
N VAL A 444 -17.42 9.86 4.45
CA VAL A 444 -18.77 9.71 3.91
C VAL A 444 -19.46 11.07 3.82
N THR A 445 -19.33 11.92 4.84
CA THR A 445 -19.87 13.28 4.80
C THR A 445 -19.25 14.09 3.66
N ARG A 446 -17.92 14.03 3.50
CA ARG A 446 -17.20 14.69 2.40
C ARG A 446 -17.63 14.19 1.03
N PHE A 447 -17.79 12.89 0.89
CA PHE A 447 -18.22 12.29 -0.38
C PHE A 447 -19.67 12.68 -0.71
N ARG A 448 -20.59 12.66 0.27
CA ARG A 448 -21.99 13.04 0.10
C ARG A 448 -22.18 14.53 -0.20
N SER A 449 -21.37 15.40 0.40
CA SER A 449 -21.46 16.86 0.16
C SER A 449 -21.15 17.25 -1.29
N GLY A 450 -20.47 16.40 -2.06
CA GLY A 450 -20.12 16.67 -3.45
C GLY A 450 -19.00 17.70 -3.67
N VAL A 451 -18.45 18.31 -2.62
CA VAL A 451 -17.37 19.32 -2.70
C VAL A 451 -16.12 18.82 -3.44
N TRP A 452 -15.84 17.52 -3.38
CA TRP A 452 -14.72 16.89 -4.10
C TRP A 452 -14.85 16.99 -5.64
N LYS A 453 -16.08 17.14 -6.17
CA LYS A 453 -16.34 17.26 -7.63
C LYS A 453 -15.75 18.53 -8.24
N GLU A 454 -15.55 19.57 -7.42
CA GLU A 454 -15.04 20.87 -7.83
C GLU A 454 -13.50 20.99 -7.69
N LYS A 455 -12.84 19.98 -7.13
CA LYS A 455 -11.40 20.00 -6.87
C LYS A 455 -10.55 19.75 -8.11
N TYR A 456 -11.09 19.05 -9.10
CA TYR A 456 -10.42 18.84 -10.37
C TYR A 456 -10.65 20.06 -11.26
N LYS A 457 -9.57 20.75 -11.59
CA LYS A 457 -9.54 21.77 -12.65
C LYS A 457 -8.70 21.21 -13.79
N ALA A 458 -9.29 21.11 -14.97
CA ALA A 458 -8.67 20.56 -16.18
C ALA A 458 -7.38 21.31 -16.58
#